data_7be415318adf99f8b056959802f43ef4
#
_entry.id   7be415318adf99f8b056959802f43ef4
#
_cell.length_a   1.000
_cell.length_b   1.000
_cell.length_c   1.000
_cell.angle_alpha   90.00
_cell.angle_beta   90.00
_cell.angle_gamma   90.00
#
_symmetry.space_group_name_H-M   'P 1'
#
loop_
_entity.id
_entity.type
_entity.pdbx_description
1 polymer ?
#
loop_
_entity_poly.entity_id
_entity_poly.type
_entity_poly.pdbx_seq_one_letter_code
_entity_poly.pdbx_strand_id
1 'polypeptide(L)'
;MSRLKNFLKAQSQNFRVITIRGLFANFAGGLTQNYTSIYTVELGADPVELGSLRSIGGLVNAFLSAPTGWFADHYGLKKLYILGLILEALIPLGYALSWNWQMLVIPMIFFSITMVITYPIERILLANALKGEDRATGFGIFSSISQIPLIFAPIIAGVIVTWLGGISAAAIKPLYILSFMILCPVLMLVNWKLQELKKAKLARMEEGFFKSFLELASRKEVKKWLIIEILGSFIFGSTMPFIMVYAVEIKHADAMVLGFMGSALNIVSILTSIPIGRIGDRIGRKKTIMLVRPALYASYLLLVLAPSPEILILSFALRGLLWSASNVWMTMQMEIVPADQRGRWMGTINTLRSIVRVPAPILGGLLWTYIDPSVPFILFILVDLLIRMPVLFTIPETLRRSQ
;
A
#
# COMPACT_ATOMS: atom_id res chain seq x y z
N MET A 1 -1.73 -24.75 -19.51
CA MET A 1 -2.80 -25.03 -18.54
C MET A 1 -2.53 -26.24 -17.63
N SER A 2 -2.02 -27.37 -18.14
CA SER A 2 -1.76 -28.56 -17.33
C SER A 2 -0.73 -28.35 -16.19
N ARG A 3 0.38 -27.64 -16.46
CA ARG A 3 1.43 -27.35 -15.48
C ARG A 3 0.92 -26.51 -14.30
N LEU A 4 0.10 -25.48 -14.56
CA LEU A 4 -0.50 -24.65 -13.51
C LEU A 4 -1.46 -25.44 -12.63
N LYS A 5 -2.30 -26.27 -13.25
CA LYS A 5 -3.25 -27.16 -12.54
C LYS A 5 -2.51 -28.17 -11.64
N ASN A 6 -1.42 -28.74 -12.15
CA ASN A 6 -0.58 -29.67 -11.39
C ASN A 6 0.16 -28.96 -10.25
N PHE A 7 0.70 -27.76 -10.50
CA PHE A 7 1.30 -26.95 -9.47
C PHE A 7 0.30 -26.65 -8.33
N LEU A 8 -0.90 -26.16 -8.66
CA LEU A 8 -1.93 -25.85 -7.66
C LEU A 8 -2.38 -27.07 -6.85
N LYS A 9 -2.45 -28.25 -7.49
CA LYS A 9 -2.77 -29.51 -6.80
C LYS A 9 -1.66 -29.98 -5.84
N ALA A 10 -0.39 -29.72 -6.19
CA ALA A 10 0.76 -30.12 -5.40
C ALA A 10 1.04 -29.18 -4.21
N GLN A 11 0.37 -28.00 -4.12
CA GLN A 11 0.61 -27.01 -3.09
C GLN A 11 0.12 -27.45 -1.70
N SER A 12 0.87 -27.02 -0.69
CA SER A 12 0.54 -27.25 0.71
C SER A 12 -0.80 -26.65 1.12
N GLN A 13 -1.41 -27.20 2.15
CA GLN A 13 -2.64 -26.65 2.71
C GLN A 13 -2.47 -25.19 3.12
N ASN A 14 -1.34 -24.82 3.72
CA ASN A 14 -1.05 -23.45 4.13
C ASN A 14 -1.04 -22.49 2.94
N PHE A 15 -0.42 -22.87 1.81
CA PHE A 15 -0.42 -22.03 0.60
C PHE A 15 -1.85 -21.75 0.11
N ARG A 16 -2.70 -22.77 0.06
CA ARG A 16 -4.09 -22.62 -0.38
C ARG A 16 -4.89 -21.72 0.56
N VAL A 17 -4.76 -21.93 1.88
CA VAL A 17 -5.44 -21.13 2.90
C VAL A 17 -5.04 -19.66 2.84
N ILE A 18 -3.73 -19.37 2.73
CA ILE A 18 -3.22 -17.99 2.63
C ILE A 18 -3.67 -17.34 1.31
N THR A 19 -3.72 -18.10 0.21
CA THR A 19 -4.17 -17.58 -1.09
C THR A 19 -5.68 -17.25 -1.07
N ILE A 20 -6.51 -18.13 -0.49
CA ILE A 20 -7.95 -17.87 -0.31
C ILE A 20 -8.15 -16.65 0.59
N ARG A 21 -7.42 -16.56 1.70
CA ARG A 21 -7.45 -15.38 2.58
C ARG A 21 -7.08 -14.10 1.82
N GLY A 22 -5.99 -14.09 1.05
CA GLY A 22 -5.56 -12.95 0.27
C GLY A 22 -6.62 -12.50 -0.75
N LEU A 23 -7.29 -13.44 -1.41
CA LEU A 23 -8.38 -13.16 -2.35
C LEU A 23 -9.55 -12.43 -1.66
N PHE A 24 -10.06 -12.97 -0.56
CA PHE A 24 -11.21 -12.39 0.14
C PHE A 24 -10.85 -11.11 0.89
N ALA A 25 -9.65 -11.00 1.47
CA ALA A 25 -9.18 -9.78 2.11
C ALA A 25 -9.04 -8.62 1.10
N ASN A 26 -8.50 -8.88 -0.08
CA ASN A 26 -8.43 -7.89 -1.14
C ASN A 26 -9.82 -7.54 -1.70
N PHE A 27 -10.76 -8.47 -1.73
CA PHE A 27 -12.15 -8.15 -2.08
C PHE A 27 -12.78 -7.19 -1.06
N ALA A 28 -12.69 -7.53 0.24
CA ALA A 28 -13.19 -6.69 1.32
C ALA A 28 -12.51 -5.31 1.34
N GLY A 29 -11.17 -5.26 1.19
CA GLY A 29 -10.42 -4.01 1.10
C GLY A 29 -10.79 -3.20 -0.14
N GLY A 30 -10.99 -3.84 -1.28
CA GLY A 30 -11.39 -3.19 -2.54
C GLY A 30 -12.76 -2.53 -2.48
N LEU A 31 -13.69 -3.05 -1.66
CA LEU A 31 -14.98 -2.41 -1.42
C LEU A 31 -14.87 -1.08 -0.68
N THR A 32 -13.89 -0.92 0.21
CA THR A 32 -13.84 0.20 1.15
C THR A 32 -12.73 1.20 0.87
N GLN A 33 -11.63 0.79 0.20
CA GLN A 33 -10.41 1.60 0.09
C GLN A 33 -10.63 2.99 -0.52
N ASN A 34 -11.49 3.12 -1.54
CA ASN A 34 -11.77 4.39 -2.20
C ASN A 34 -12.67 5.30 -1.35
N TYR A 35 -13.43 4.72 -0.42
CA TYR A 35 -14.40 5.44 0.41
C TYR A 35 -13.86 5.83 1.78
N THR A 36 -12.72 5.30 2.22
CA THR A 36 -12.24 5.51 3.61
C THR A 36 -12.02 6.98 3.96
N SER A 37 -11.39 7.78 3.09
CA SER A 37 -11.21 9.22 3.34
C SER A 37 -12.53 9.99 3.20
N ILE A 38 -13.34 9.67 2.21
CA ILE A 38 -14.66 10.26 1.98
C ILE A 38 -15.56 10.01 3.19
N TYR A 39 -15.62 8.77 3.68
CA TYR A 39 -16.39 8.40 4.86
C TYR A 39 -15.97 9.18 6.12
N THR A 40 -14.67 9.45 6.25
CA THR A 40 -14.14 10.26 7.36
C THR A 40 -14.69 11.70 7.29
N VAL A 41 -14.71 12.29 6.09
CA VAL A 41 -15.28 13.64 5.85
C VAL A 41 -16.80 13.63 6.03
N GLU A 42 -17.50 12.63 5.52
CA GLU A 42 -18.96 12.45 5.71
C GLU A 42 -19.36 12.29 7.19
N LEU A 43 -18.44 11.85 8.05
CA LEU A 43 -18.60 11.81 9.50
C LEU A 43 -18.21 13.12 10.21
N GLY A 44 -17.98 14.18 9.44
CA GLY A 44 -17.77 15.55 9.92
C GLY A 44 -16.30 15.94 10.13
N ALA A 45 -15.34 15.20 9.60
CA ALA A 45 -13.93 15.60 9.65
C ALA A 45 -13.64 16.68 8.59
N ASP A 46 -12.96 17.74 9.01
CA ASP A 46 -12.32 18.67 8.09
C ASP A 46 -11.01 18.08 7.49
N PRO A 47 -10.41 18.72 6.47
CA PRO A 47 -9.18 18.19 5.86
C PRO A 47 -7.99 18.11 6.82
N VAL A 48 -7.88 18.97 7.82
CA VAL A 48 -6.81 18.92 8.83
C VAL A 48 -7.03 17.74 9.79
N GLU A 49 -8.28 17.50 10.18
CA GLU A 49 -8.70 16.38 11.01
C GLU A 49 -8.51 15.03 10.27
N LEU A 50 -8.84 14.97 8.97
CA LEU A 50 -8.54 13.82 8.13
C LEU A 50 -7.04 13.55 8.08
N GLY A 51 -6.22 14.60 7.90
CA GLY A 51 -4.77 14.52 7.95
C GLY A 51 -4.26 14.03 9.31
N SER A 52 -4.83 14.55 10.40
CA SER A 52 -4.48 14.17 11.77
C SER A 52 -4.78 12.71 12.07
N LEU A 53 -5.95 12.21 11.65
CA LEU A 53 -6.32 10.81 11.77
C LEU A 53 -5.31 9.89 11.05
N ARG A 54 -4.88 10.27 9.84
CA ARG A 54 -3.85 9.51 9.08
C ARG A 54 -2.48 9.56 9.75
N SER A 55 -2.13 10.67 10.39
CA SER A 55 -0.89 10.86 11.14
C SER A 55 -0.81 9.97 12.38
N ILE A 56 -1.93 9.76 13.08
CA ILE A 56 -2.00 8.80 14.20
C ILE A 56 -1.59 7.39 13.72
N GLY A 57 -2.08 6.97 12.56
CA GLY A 57 -1.66 5.71 11.96
C GLY A 57 -0.16 5.64 11.69
N GLY A 58 0.43 6.73 11.20
CA GLY A 58 1.88 6.86 10.99
C GLY A 58 2.67 6.74 12.29
N LEU A 59 2.22 7.36 13.38
CA LEU A 59 2.82 7.26 14.71
C LEU A 59 2.81 5.80 15.23
N VAL A 60 1.65 5.14 15.17
CA VAL A 60 1.53 3.74 15.59
C VAL A 60 2.49 2.84 14.79
N ASN A 61 2.59 3.04 13.47
CA ASN A 61 3.55 2.30 12.64
C ASN A 61 5.00 2.56 13.06
N ALA A 62 5.37 3.81 13.35
CA ALA A 62 6.73 4.16 13.76
C ALA A 62 7.12 3.47 15.09
N PHE A 63 6.22 3.44 16.06
CA PHE A 63 6.46 2.79 17.35
C PHE A 63 6.48 1.25 17.28
N LEU A 64 5.61 0.65 16.47
CA LEU A 64 5.45 -0.80 16.43
C LEU A 64 6.40 -1.50 15.45
N SER A 65 6.98 -0.78 14.50
CA SER A 65 7.87 -1.40 13.50
C SER A 65 9.12 -2.05 14.11
N ALA A 66 9.66 -1.48 15.19
CA ALA A 66 10.84 -2.00 15.88
C ALA A 66 10.57 -3.29 16.68
N PRO A 67 9.53 -3.40 17.53
CA PRO A 67 9.33 -4.59 18.37
C PRO A 67 8.70 -5.78 17.63
N THR A 68 8.26 -5.65 16.37
CA THR A 68 7.51 -6.71 15.67
C THR A 68 8.32 -8.01 15.52
N GLY A 69 9.62 -7.92 15.29
CA GLY A 69 10.51 -9.09 15.22
C GLY A 69 10.55 -9.84 16.55
N TRP A 70 10.67 -9.13 17.65
CA TRP A 70 10.68 -9.72 19.00
C TRP A 70 9.34 -10.43 19.33
N PHE A 71 8.21 -9.82 18.97
CA PHE A 71 6.89 -10.45 19.13
C PHE A 71 6.76 -11.75 18.37
N ALA A 72 7.24 -11.79 17.13
CA ALA A 72 7.17 -12.99 16.28
C ALA A 72 8.03 -14.16 16.82
N ASP A 73 9.19 -13.84 17.41
CA ASP A 73 10.06 -14.85 18.04
C ASP A 73 9.47 -15.42 19.35
N HIS A 74 8.75 -14.59 20.12
CA HIS A 74 8.19 -14.99 21.42
C HIS A 74 6.87 -15.76 21.30
N TYR A 75 5.92 -15.24 20.53
CA TYR A 75 4.54 -15.74 20.49
C TYR A 75 4.27 -16.77 19.42
N GLY A 76 5.19 -16.94 18.45
CA GLY A 76 5.03 -17.82 17.30
C GLY A 76 4.21 -17.20 16.18
N LEU A 77 4.56 -17.57 14.93
CA LEU A 77 4.03 -16.94 13.72
C LEU A 77 2.51 -17.12 13.57
N LYS A 78 1.97 -18.31 13.84
CA LYS A 78 0.53 -18.59 13.67
C LYS A 78 -0.32 -17.76 14.64
N LYS A 79 0.02 -17.74 15.93
CA LYS A 79 -0.74 -16.99 16.95
C LYS A 79 -0.76 -15.50 16.65
N LEU A 80 0.40 -14.94 16.30
CA LEU A 80 0.52 -13.53 15.98
C LEU A 80 -0.21 -13.17 14.67
N TYR A 81 -0.19 -14.07 13.68
CA TYR A 81 -0.94 -13.92 12.44
C TYR A 81 -2.45 -13.89 12.70
N ILE A 82 -2.96 -14.83 13.50
CA ILE A 82 -4.39 -14.88 13.86
C ILE A 82 -4.81 -13.63 14.64
N LEU A 83 -4.00 -13.16 15.59
CA LEU A 83 -4.25 -11.89 16.28
C LEU A 83 -4.36 -10.72 15.29
N GLY A 84 -3.44 -10.66 14.33
CA GLY A 84 -3.49 -9.66 13.27
C GLY A 84 -4.75 -9.76 12.41
N LEU A 85 -5.21 -10.96 12.08
CA LEU A 85 -6.46 -11.17 11.32
C LEU A 85 -7.72 -10.82 12.12
N ILE A 86 -7.70 -11.01 13.45
CA ILE A 86 -8.78 -10.53 14.32
C ILE A 86 -8.86 -9.01 14.26
N LEU A 87 -7.72 -8.32 14.42
CA LEU A 87 -7.67 -6.87 14.30
C LEU A 87 -8.12 -6.41 12.89
N GLU A 88 -7.68 -7.10 11.83
CA GLU A 88 -8.10 -6.81 10.46
C GLU A 88 -9.62 -6.91 10.26
N ALA A 89 -10.26 -7.91 10.84
CA ALA A 89 -11.72 -8.04 10.81
C ALA A 89 -12.44 -6.95 11.64
N LEU A 90 -11.84 -6.52 12.75
CA LEU A 90 -12.40 -5.46 13.60
C LEU A 90 -12.28 -4.07 12.96
N ILE A 91 -11.39 -3.85 11.97
CA ILE A 91 -11.27 -2.57 11.26
C ILE A 91 -12.61 -2.16 10.63
N PRO A 92 -13.18 -2.93 9.67
CA PRO A 92 -14.44 -2.55 9.06
C PRO A 92 -15.60 -2.51 10.07
N LEU A 93 -15.60 -3.34 11.10
CA LEU A 93 -16.59 -3.25 12.18
C LEU A 93 -16.50 -1.90 12.89
N GLY A 94 -15.29 -1.46 13.23
CA GLY A 94 -15.07 -0.15 13.85
C GLY A 94 -15.56 1.01 12.97
N TYR A 95 -15.28 0.97 11.66
CA TYR A 95 -15.83 1.94 10.71
C TYR A 95 -17.37 1.88 10.67
N ALA A 96 -17.97 0.69 10.61
CA ALA A 96 -19.41 0.52 10.56
C ALA A 96 -20.13 1.02 11.83
N LEU A 97 -19.50 0.93 13.00
CA LEU A 97 -20.07 1.38 14.27
C LEU A 97 -19.85 2.87 14.56
N SER A 98 -19.02 3.55 13.77
CA SER A 98 -18.71 4.96 13.99
C SER A 98 -19.87 5.88 13.56
N TRP A 99 -20.14 6.91 14.34
CA TRP A 99 -21.10 7.99 14.05
C TRP A 99 -20.46 9.39 14.02
N ASN A 100 -19.17 9.49 14.34
CA ASN A 100 -18.34 10.68 14.17
C ASN A 100 -16.92 10.26 13.79
N TRP A 101 -16.13 11.19 13.27
CA TRP A 101 -14.79 10.89 12.78
C TRP A 101 -13.80 10.52 13.89
N GLN A 102 -13.99 11.01 15.12
CA GLN A 102 -13.09 10.71 16.25
C GLN A 102 -13.08 9.22 16.58
N MET A 103 -14.21 8.54 16.42
CA MET A 103 -14.27 7.09 16.64
C MET A 103 -13.43 6.30 15.65
N LEU A 104 -13.10 6.86 14.50
CA LEU A 104 -12.24 6.22 13.49
C LEU A 104 -10.78 6.09 13.93
N VAL A 105 -10.38 6.73 15.03
CA VAL A 105 -9.04 6.57 15.62
C VAL A 105 -8.77 5.10 15.99
N ILE A 106 -9.76 4.41 16.58
CA ILE A 106 -9.60 3.00 17.00
C ILE A 106 -9.35 2.07 15.79
N PRO A 107 -10.22 2.02 14.77
CA PRO A 107 -9.96 1.17 13.60
C PRO A 107 -8.71 1.62 12.82
N MET A 108 -8.31 2.89 12.87
CA MET A 108 -7.05 3.35 12.28
C MET A 108 -5.82 2.81 13.02
N ILE A 109 -5.88 2.72 14.35
CA ILE A 109 -4.84 2.06 15.16
C ILE A 109 -4.77 0.57 14.79
N PHE A 110 -5.92 -0.12 14.72
CA PHE A 110 -5.95 -1.54 14.31
C PHE A 110 -5.38 -1.75 12.92
N PHE A 111 -5.73 -0.88 11.96
CA PHE A 111 -5.16 -0.91 10.61
C PHE A 111 -3.63 -0.81 10.64
N SER A 112 -3.10 0.13 11.44
CA SER A 112 -1.66 0.33 11.56
C SER A 112 -0.94 -0.87 12.19
N ILE A 113 -1.52 -1.46 13.23
CA ILE A 113 -1.00 -2.68 13.85
C ILE A 113 -1.00 -3.83 12.84
N THR A 114 -2.09 -4.00 12.10
CA THR A 114 -2.22 -5.03 11.06
C THR A 114 -1.17 -4.88 9.96
N MET A 115 -0.90 -3.66 9.50
CA MET A 115 0.14 -3.38 8.50
C MET A 115 1.53 -3.83 8.95
N VAL A 116 1.86 -3.60 10.22
CA VAL A 116 3.19 -3.91 10.77
C VAL A 116 3.33 -5.39 11.13
N ILE A 117 2.26 -6.04 11.57
CA ILE A 117 2.32 -7.44 12.07
C ILE A 117 1.90 -8.42 10.97
N THR A 118 0.70 -8.27 10.42
CA THR A 118 0.05 -9.30 9.59
C THR A 118 0.75 -9.48 8.24
N TYR A 119 1.05 -8.39 7.54
CA TYR A 119 1.64 -8.48 6.20
C TYR A 119 3.04 -9.10 6.16
N PRO A 120 4.00 -8.73 7.04
CA PRO A 120 5.30 -9.41 7.08
C PRO A 120 5.18 -10.89 7.44
N ILE A 121 4.34 -11.23 8.42
CA ILE A 121 4.13 -12.62 8.83
C ILE A 121 3.51 -13.43 7.71
N GLU A 122 2.51 -12.90 6.98
CA GLU A 122 1.91 -13.57 5.84
C GLU A 122 2.95 -13.94 4.78
N ARG A 123 3.88 -13.03 4.47
CA ARG A 123 4.97 -13.31 3.53
C ARG A 123 5.89 -14.43 4.02
N ILE A 124 6.19 -14.48 5.31
CA ILE A 124 7.00 -15.55 5.91
C ILE A 124 6.25 -16.88 5.87
N LEU A 125 4.97 -16.89 6.22
CA LEU A 125 4.13 -18.07 6.18
C LEU A 125 4.02 -18.61 4.74
N LEU A 126 3.84 -17.72 3.76
CA LEU A 126 3.78 -18.05 2.34
C LEU A 126 5.11 -18.62 1.84
N ALA A 127 6.25 -18.01 2.20
CA ALA A 127 7.59 -18.50 1.84
C ALA A 127 7.87 -19.90 2.41
N ASN A 128 7.41 -20.15 3.65
CA ASN A 128 7.58 -21.44 4.32
C ASN A 128 6.60 -22.51 3.80
N ALA A 129 5.48 -22.09 3.20
CA ALA A 129 4.51 -23.00 2.59
C ALA A 129 4.95 -23.52 1.20
N LEU A 130 6.00 -22.92 0.61
CA LEU A 130 6.53 -23.22 -0.73
C LEU A 130 7.89 -23.88 -0.66
N LYS A 131 8.16 -24.83 -1.57
CA LYS A 131 9.51 -25.36 -1.77
C LYS A 131 10.44 -24.27 -2.30
N GLY A 132 11.74 -24.36 -2.01
CA GLY A 132 12.72 -23.32 -2.38
C GLY A 132 12.73 -22.96 -3.86
N GLU A 133 12.70 -23.96 -4.71
CA GLU A 133 12.68 -23.85 -6.20
C GLU A 133 11.36 -23.26 -6.74
N ASP A 134 10.26 -23.40 -6.02
CA ASP A 134 8.92 -22.94 -6.43
C ASP A 134 8.54 -21.58 -5.84
N ARG A 135 9.36 -20.96 -5.00
CA ARG A 135 9.00 -19.75 -4.26
C ARG A 135 8.61 -18.60 -5.17
N ALA A 136 9.41 -18.29 -6.20
CA ALA A 136 9.13 -17.18 -7.11
C ALA A 136 7.79 -17.40 -7.84
N THR A 137 7.57 -18.60 -8.36
CA THR A 137 6.31 -18.98 -9.02
C THR A 137 5.13 -18.93 -8.06
N GLY A 138 5.30 -19.46 -6.85
CA GLY A 138 4.25 -19.45 -5.83
C GLY A 138 3.85 -18.05 -5.38
N PHE A 139 4.81 -17.15 -5.14
CA PHE A 139 4.53 -15.75 -4.85
C PHE A 139 3.84 -15.04 -6.01
N GLY A 140 4.24 -15.33 -7.26
CA GLY A 140 3.60 -14.79 -8.45
C GLY A 140 2.15 -15.23 -8.58
N ILE A 141 1.87 -16.52 -8.36
CA ILE A 141 0.49 -17.09 -8.40
C ILE A 141 -0.35 -16.50 -7.26
N PHE A 142 0.18 -16.47 -6.03
CA PHE A 142 -0.48 -15.84 -4.89
C PHE A 142 -0.86 -14.40 -5.20
N SER A 143 0.09 -13.60 -5.66
CA SER A 143 -0.13 -12.19 -5.99
C SER A 143 -1.19 -12.03 -7.09
N SER A 144 -1.10 -12.83 -8.16
CA SER A 144 -2.05 -12.76 -9.29
C SER A 144 -3.48 -13.11 -8.84
N ILE A 145 -3.66 -14.21 -8.11
CA ILE A 145 -4.98 -14.64 -7.64
C ILE A 145 -5.56 -13.64 -6.63
N SER A 146 -4.75 -13.19 -5.68
CA SER A 146 -5.20 -12.28 -4.62
C SER A 146 -5.56 -10.88 -5.13
N GLN A 147 -5.01 -10.44 -6.27
CA GLN A 147 -5.30 -9.12 -6.83
C GLN A 147 -6.52 -9.09 -7.77
N ILE A 148 -7.01 -10.25 -8.25
CA ILE A 148 -8.19 -10.30 -9.14
C ILE A 148 -9.40 -9.54 -8.56
N PRO A 149 -9.76 -9.68 -7.28
CA PRO A 149 -10.91 -8.98 -6.71
C PRO A 149 -10.79 -7.46 -6.75
N LEU A 150 -9.58 -6.91 -6.72
CA LEU A 150 -9.35 -5.45 -6.79
C LEU A 150 -9.77 -4.85 -8.14
N ILE A 151 -9.99 -5.67 -9.16
CA ILE A 151 -10.54 -5.21 -10.45
C ILE A 151 -12.04 -4.92 -10.33
N PHE A 152 -12.77 -5.74 -9.60
CA PHE A 152 -14.23 -5.71 -9.58
C PHE A 152 -14.79 -5.05 -8.30
N ALA A 153 -14.14 -5.23 -7.16
CA ALA A 153 -14.64 -4.77 -5.88
C ALA A 153 -14.91 -3.25 -5.83
N PRO A 154 -14.06 -2.36 -6.40
CA PRO A 154 -14.36 -0.93 -6.41
C PRO A 154 -15.61 -0.59 -7.24
N ILE A 155 -15.85 -1.28 -8.38
CA ILE A 155 -17.07 -1.09 -9.19
C ILE A 155 -18.29 -1.58 -8.41
N ILE A 156 -18.22 -2.75 -7.78
CA ILE A 156 -19.30 -3.31 -6.94
C ILE A 156 -19.64 -2.32 -5.82
N ALA A 157 -18.63 -1.74 -5.18
CA ALA A 157 -18.83 -0.71 -4.16
C ALA A 157 -19.52 0.54 -4.74
N GLY A 158 -19.11 0.99 -5.93
CA GLY A 158 -19.75 2.09 -6.65
C GLY A 158 -21.23 1.82 -6.91
N VAL A 159 -21.56 0.63 -7.42
CA VAL A 159 -22.97 0.21 -7.66
C VAL A 159 -23.77 0.22 -6.35
N ILE A 160 -23.24 -0.36 -5.27
CA ILE A 160 -23.93 -0.42 -3.97
C ILE A 160 -24.21 0.99 -3.44
N VAL A 161 -23.20 1.87 -3.45
CA VAL A 161 -23.34 3.25 -2.94
C VAL A 161 -24.32 4.05 -3.82
N THR A 162 -24.25 3.91 -5.14
CA THR A 162 -25.21 4.57 -6.06
C THR A 162 -26.63 4.09 -5.79
N TRP A 163 -26.84 2.79 -5.62
CA TRP A 163 -28.16 2.21 -5.34
C TRP A 163 -28.74 2.66 -4.00
N LEU A 164 -27.88 2.96 -3.03
CA LEU A 164 -28.26 3.47 -1.71
C LEU A 164 -28.44 5.00 -1.66
N GLY A 165 -28.47 5.67 -2.80
CA GLY A 165 -28.76 7.11 -2.90
C GLY A 165 -27.53 8.00 -3.09
N GLY A 166 -26.37 7.45 -3.40
CA GLY A 166 -25.15 8.19 -3.67
C GLY A 166 -24.21 8.33 -2.47
N ILE A 167 -23.19 9.17 -2.60
CA ILE A 167 -22.14 9.33 -1.60
C ILE A 167 -22.69 9.98 -0.33
N SER A 168 -22.72 9.24 0.75
CA SER A 168 -23.09 9.68 2.09
C SER A 168 -22.58 8.67 3.12
N ALA A 169 -22.44 9.09 4.38
CA ALA A 169 -22.05 8.17 5.45
C ALA A 169 -23.00 6.96 5.54
N ALA A 170 -24.29 7.17 5.37
CA ALA A 170 -25.30 6.12 5.42
C ALA A 170 -25.15 5.10 4.28
N ALA A 171 -24.86 5.55 3.06
CA ALA A 171 -24.71 4.69 1.89
C ALA A 171 -23.34 3.97 1.86
N ILE A 172 -22.28 4.54 2.45
CA ILE A 172 -20.96 3.93 2.53
C ILE A 172 -20.87 2.88 3.65
N LYS A 173 -21.55 3.09 4.76
CA LYS A 173 -21.54 2.21 5.95
C LYS A 173 -21.79 0.73 5.62
N PRO A 174 -22.74 0.33 4.76
CA PRO A 174 -22.98 -1.05 4.35
C PRO A 174 -21.76 -1.74 3.72
N LEU A 175 -20.85 -1.00 3.05
CA LEU A 175 -19.62 -1.57 2.51
C LEU A 175 -18.71 -2.11 3.61
N TYR A 176 -18.64 -1.41 4.74
CA TYR A 176 -17.87 -1.86 5.89
C TYR A 176 -18.52 -3.06 6.58
N ILE A 177 -19.85 -3.08 6.70
CA ILE A 177 -20.59 -4.24 7.22
C ILE A 177 -20.32 -5.47 6.34
N LEU A 178 -20.43 -5.32 5.02
CA LEU A 178 -20.15 -6.39 4.06
C LEU A 178 -18.70 -6.87 4.16
N SER A 179 -17.74 -5.95 4.28
CA SER A 179 -16.31 -6.28 4.46
C SER A 179 -16.09 -7.08 5.75
N PHE A 180 -16.72 -6.71 6.85
CA PHE A 180 -16.67 -7.46 8.10
C PHE A 180 -17.25 -8.87 7.94
N MET A 181 -18.43 -8.99 7.31
CA MET A 181 -19.07 -10.27 7.03
C MET A 181 -18.21 -11.20 6.17
N ILE A 182 -17.40 -10.65 5.26
CA ILE A 182 -16.47 -11.42 4.45
C ILE A 182 -15.24 -11.85 5.26
N LEU A 183 -14.68 -10.98 6.08
CA LEU A 183 -13.46 -11.27 6.82
C LEU A 183 -13.66 -12.25 7.99
N CYS A 184 -14.83 -12.28 8.62
CA CYS A 184 -15.11 -13.21 9.73
C CYS A 184 -15.02 -14.70 9.33
N PRO A 185 -15.68 -15.20 8.27
CA PRO A 185 -15.52 -16.58 7.82
C PRO A 185 -14.09 -16.89 7.38
N VAL A 186 -13.39 -15.91 6.80
CA VAL A 186 -11.99 -16.06 6.37
C VAL A 186 -11.09 -16.24 7.59
N LEU A 187 -11.29 -15.46 8.65
CA LEU A 187 -10.59 -15.62 9.93
C LEU A 187 -10.82 -17.02 10.51
N MET A 188 -12.07 -17.49 10.52
CA MET A 188 -12.41 -18.86 10.98
C MET A 188 -11.73 -19.93 10.14
N LEU A 189 -11.73 -19.77 8.81
CA LEU A 189 -11.05 -20.68 7.88
C LEU A 189 -9.54 -20.76 8.19
N VAL A 190 -8.89 -19.61 8.35
CA VAL A 190 -7.45 -19.53 8.63
C VAL A 190 -7.15 -20.14 9.99
N ASN A 191 -7.90 -19.79 11.03
CA ASN A 191 -7.71 -20.33 12.37
C ASN A 191 -7.78 -21.87 12.40
N TRP A 192 -8.75 -22.44 11.68
CA TRP A 192 -8.98 -23.87 11.63
C TRP A 192 -7.99 -24.62 10.72
N LYS A 193 -7.72 -24.10 9.52
CA LYS A 193 -6.98 -24.81 8.47
C LYS A 193 -5.49 -24.51 8.42
N LEU A 194 -5.03 -23.37 8.97
CA LEU A 194 -3.62 -23.01 8.96
C LEU A 194 -2.85 -23.92 9.94
N GLN A 195 -1.90 -24.66 9.40
CA GLN A 195 -1.01 -25.51 10.20
C GLN A 195 0.14 -24.69 10.78
N GLU A 196 0.55 -25.01 12.02
CA GLU A 196 1.68 -24.39 12.66
C GLU A 196 2.97 -24.73 11.89
N LEU A 197 3.75 -23.73 11.58
CA LEU A 197 5.04 -23.89 10.91
C LEU A 197 6.15 -23.84 11.97
N LYS A 198 7.21 -24.63 11.77
CA LYS A 198 8.41 -24.61 12.65
C LYS A 198 8.87 -23.16 12.81
N LYS A 199 9.25 -22.79 14.05
CA LYS A 199 9.74 -21.45 14.41
C LYS A 199 10.81 -21.00 13.42
N ALA A 200 10.51 -20.05 12.57
CA ALA A 200 11.53 -19.35 11.80
C ALA A 200 12.19 -18.35 12.75
N LYS A 201 13.52 -18.42 12.90
CA LYS A 201 14.27 -17.33 13.54
C LYS A 201 14.17 -16.11 12.63
N LEU A 202 13.41 -15.10 13.05
CA LEU A 202 13.50 -13.79 12.41
C LEU A 202 14.85 -13.18 12.75
N ALA A 203 15.44 -12.50 11.77
CA ALA A 203 16.71 -11.82 11.99
C ALA A 203 16.56 -10.83 13.15
N ARG A 204 17.28 -11.05 14.24
CA ARG A 204 17.34 -10.12 15.39
C ARG A 204 17.81 -8.75 14.87
N MET A 205 17.19 -7.68 15.35
CA MET A 205 17.82 -6.36 15.26
C MET A 205 19.11 -6.44 16.05
N GLU A 206 20.22 -6.40 15.34
CA GLU A 206 21.55 -6.39 15.98
C GLU A 206 21.69 -5.12 16.83
N GLU A 207 22.33 -5.28 17.99
CA GLU A 207 22.81 -4.17 18.80
C GLU A 207 23.69 -3.27 17.92
N GLY A 208 23.31 -2.00 17.77
CA GLY A 208 24.05 -1.05 16.93
C GLY A 208 23.31 -0.50 15.71
N PHE A 209 21.98 -0.61 15.66
CA PHE A 209 21.17 -0.07 14.58
C PHE A 209 21.56 1.38 14.21
N PHE A 210 21.72 2.27 15.20
CA PHE A 210 22.10 3.67 14.98
C PHE A 210 23.51 3.79 14.39
N LYS A 211 24.48 2.98 14.86
CA LYS A 211 25.86 3.00 14.34
C LYS A 211 25.89 2.50 12.88
N SER A 212 25.21 1.39 12.62
CA SER A 212 25.07 0.85 11.25
C SER A 212 24.32 1.80 10.32
N PHE A 213 23.32 2.51 10.83
CA PHE A 213 22.60 3.54 10.06
C PHE A 213 23.53 4.71 9.67
N LEU A 214 24.31 5.25 10.61
CA LEU A 214 25.24 6.36 10.35
C LEU A 214 26.33 5.94 9.35
N GLU A 215 26.83 4.72 9.47
CA GLU A 215 27.82 4.16 8.55
C GLU A 215 27.26 4.00 7.12
N LEU A 216 26.05 3.43 6.97
CA LEU A 216 25.38 3.35 5.68
C LEU A 216 25.05 4.74 5.12
N ALA A 217 24.53 5.64 5.94
CA ALA A 217 24.21 7.00 5.56
C ALA A 217 25.44 7.87 5.21
N SER A 218 26.65 7.46 5.54
CA SER A 218 27.87 8.14 5.12
C SER A 218 28.16 8.01 3.61
N ARG A 219 27.69 6.95 2.97
CA ARG A 219 27.90 6.69 1.53
C ARG A 219 27.12 7.68 0.66
N LYS A 220 27.75 8.22 -0.37
CA LYS A 220 27.21 9.29 -1.23
C LYS A 220 25.89 8.89 -1.92
N GLU A 221 25.84 7.67 -2.48
CA GLU A 221 24.66 7.15 -3.18
C GLU A 221 23.49 6.90 -2.22
N VAL A 222 23.80 6.41 -1.01
CA VAL A 222 22.83 6.18 0.07
C VAL A 222 22.22 7.49 0.53
N LYS A 223 23.03 8.55 0.76
CA LYS A 223 22.53 9.89 1.11
C LYS A 223 21.54 10.41 0.07
N LYS A 224 21.89 10.32 -1.21
CA LYS A 224 21.01 10.75 -2.29
C LYS A 224 19.70 9.98 -2.30
N TRP A 225 19.76 8.65 -2.09
CA TRP A 225 18.55 7.83 -2.02
C TRP A 225 17.68 8.17 -0.81
N LEU A 226 18.30 8.45 0.34
CA LEU A 226 17.58 8.90 1.53
C LEU A 226 16.80 10.19 1.28
N ILE A 227 17.41 11.18 0.59
CA ILE A 227 16.71 12.42 0.20
C ILE A 227 15.49 12.10 -0.68
N ILE A 228 15.65 11.23 -1.69
CA ILE A 228 14.55 10.80 -2.57
C ILE A 228 13.43 10.14 -1.74
N GLU A 229 13.77 9.29 -0.78
CA GLU A 229 12.79 8.57 0.05
C GLU A 229 12.08 9.48 1.06
N ILE A 230 12.81 10.41 1.69
CA ILE A 230 12.23 11.40 2.61
C ILE A 230 11.21 12.27 1.87
N LEU A 231 11.65 12.92 0.81
CA LEU A 231 10.78 13.79 0.01
C LEU A 231 9.61 13.01 -0.59
N GLY A 232 9.87 11.80 -1.12
CA GLY A 232 8.83 10.94 -1.68
C GLY A 232 7.79 10.55 -0.65
N SER A 233 8.20 10.12 0.53
CA SER A 233 7.28 9.73 1.59
C SER A 233 6.46 10.91 2.11
N PHE A 234 7.08 12.09 2.16
CA PHE A 234 6.42 13.32 2.56
C PHE A 234 5.31 13.71 1.56
N ILE A 235 5.66 13.88 0.27
CA ILE A 235 4.69 14.30 -0.75
C ILE A 235 3.59 13.25 -0.98
N PHE A 236 3.90 11.94 -0.89
CA PHE A 236 2.88 10.91 -0.91
C PHE A 236 1.96 10.98 0.31
N GLY A 237 2.51 11.16 1.50
CA GLY A 237 1.74 11.28 2.74
C GLY A 237 0.81 12.49 2.72
N SER A 238 1.25 13.63 2.16
CA SER A 238 0.46 14.85 2.08
C SER A 238 -0.62 14.83 0.99
N THR A 239 -0.57 13.91 0.01
CA THR A 239 -1.54 13.86 -1.09
C THR A 239 -2.52 12.70 -1.01
N MET A 240 -2.07 11.51 -0.60
CA MET A 240 -2.85 10.27 -0.66
C MET A 240 -4.20 10.32 0.06
N PRO A 241 -4.32 10.89 1.27
CA PRO A 241 -5.60 10.97 1.95
C PRO A 241 -6.65 11.80 1.21
N PHE A 242 -6.20 12.77 0.43
CA PHE A 242 -7.04 13.81 -0.16
C PHE A 242 -7.50 13.51 -1.59
N ILE A 243 -6.92 12.53 -2.28
CA ILE A 243 -7.19 12.27 -3.69
C ILE A 243 -8.67 11.95 -3.95
N MET A 244 -9.26 11.05 -3.15
CA MET A 244 -10.67 10.67 -3.31
C MET A 244 -11.62 11.76 -2.84
N VAL A 245 -11.24 12.50 -1.80
CA VAL A 245 -11.98 13.68 -1.32
C VAL A 245 -12.00 14.75 -2.39
N TYR A 246 -10.86 15.03 -3.03
CA TYR A 246 -10.77 15.98 -4.15
C TYR A 246 -11.65 15.56 -5.34
N ALA A 247 -11.67 14.29 -5.66
CA ALA A 247 -12.52 13.76 -6.73
C ALA A 247 -14.02 14.02 -6.44
N VAL A 248 -14.44 13.86 -5.19
CA VAL A 248 -15.86 14.05 -4.80
C VAL A 248 -16.19 15.52 -4.59
N GLU A 249 -15.47 16.22 -3.73
CA GLU A 249 -15.83 17.58 -3.31
C GLU A 249 -15.56 18.63 -4.39
N ILE A 250 -14.45 18.48 -5.13
CA ILE A 250 -14.00 19.49 -6.10
C ILE A 250 -14.39 19.13 -7.53
N LYS A 251 -14.34 17.84 -7.86
CA LYS A 251 -14.63 17.36 -9.22
C LYS A 251 -16.01 16.73 -9.36
N HIS A 252 -16.78 16.66 -8.28
CA HIS A 252 -18.14 16.13 -8.24
C HIS A 252 -18.28 14.71 -8.80
N ALA A 253 -17.25 13.89 -8.57
CA ALA A 253 -17.26 12.47 -8.95
C ALA A 253 -18.31 11.71 -8.13
N ASP A 254 -19.15 10.97 -8.80
CA ASP A 254 -20.11 10.08 -8.17
C ASP A 254 -19.46 8.73 -7.75
N ALA A 255 -20.26 7.88 -7.11
CA ALA A 255 -19.79 6.59 -6.63
C ALA A 255 -19.37 5.64 -7.75
N MET A 256 -19.98 5.74 -8.94
CA MET A 256 -19.61 4.92 -10.10
C MET A 256 -18.24 5.35 -10.66
N VAL A 257 -18.00 6.65 -10.80
CA VAL A 257 -16.70 7.19 -11.20
C VAL A 257 -15.61 6.73 -10.24
N LEU A 258 -15.82 6.79 -8.91
CA LEU A 258 -14.88 6.29 -7.92
C LEU A 258 -14.61 4.78 -8.07
N GLY A 259 -15.64 4.01 -8.37
CA GLY A 259 -15.53 2.58 -8.65
C GLY A 259 -14.65 2.31 -9.88
N PHE A 260 -14.91 3.00 -10.99
CA PHE A 260 -14.12 2.89 -12.21
C PHE A 260 -12.69 3.40 -12.04
N MET A 261 -12.46 4.49 -11.29
CA MET A 261 -11.11 4.97 -10.96
C MET A 261 -10.29 3.87 -10.28
N GLY A 262 -10.82 3.25 -9.22
CA GLY A 262 -10.12 2.17 -8.52
C GLY A 262 -9.85 0.97 -9.40
N SER A 263 -10.82 0.55 -10.20
CA SER A 263 -10.68 -0.58 -11.12
C SER A 263 -9.69 -0.30 -12.24
N ALA A 264 -9.72 0.89 -12.85
CA ALA A 264 -8.78 1.29 -13.90
C ALA A 264 -7.32 1.28 -13.41
N LEU A 265 -7.07 1.80 -12.20
CA LEU A 265 -5.76 1.73 -11.56
C LEU A 265 -5.27 0.28 -11.44
N ASN A 266 -6.12 -0.60 -10.90
CA ASN A 266 -5.74 -1.99 -10.66
C ASN A 266 -5.56 -2.77 -11.96
N ILE A 267 -6.45 -2.59 -12.95
CA ILE A 267 -6.34 -3.22 -14.28
C ILE A 267 -5.01 -2.85 -14.93
N VAL A 268 -4.71 -1.55 -15.02
CA VAL A 268 -3.47 -1.09 -15.65
C VAL A 268 -2.26 -1.58 -14.86
N SER A 269 -2.29 -1.51 -13.52
CA SER A 269 -1.19 -2.00 -12.68
C SER A 269 -0.91 -3.49 -12.91
N ILE A 270 -1.94 -4.33 -12.95
CA ILE A 270 -1.80 -5.78 -13.14
C ILE A 270 -1.27 -6.08 -14.55
N LEU A 271 -1.87 -5.49 -15.59
CA LEU A 271 -1.49 -5.74 -16.97
C LEU A 271 -0.07 -5.28 -17.32
N THR A 272 0.38 -4.17 -16.71
CA THR A 272 1.67 -3.55 -17.03
C THR A 272 2.80 -3.97 -16.09
N SER A 273 2.54 -4.65 -14.96
CA SER A 273 3.57 -5.03 -13.98
C SER A 273 4.68 -5.92 -14.59
N ILE A 274 4.32 -6.94 -15.39
CA ILE A 274 5.29 -7.81 -16.04
C ILE A 274 6.03 -7.08 -17.16
N PRO A 275 5.37 -6.40 -18.12
CA PRO A 275 6.04 -5.59 -19.13
C PRO A 275 7.03 -4.57 -18.56
N ILE A 276 6.61 -3.78 -17.56
CA ILE A 276 7.47 -2.76 -16.95
C ILE A 276 8.65 -3.40 -16.20
N GLY A 277 8.43 -4.52 -15.50
CA GLY A 277 9.51 -5.29 -14.90
C GLY A 277 10.55 -5.73 -15.93
N ARG A 278 10.11 -6.30 -17.08
CA ARG A 278 11.00 -6.72 -18.16
C ARG A 278 11.75 -5.54 -18.80
N ILE A 279 11.10 -4.40 -18.95
CA ILE A 279 11.76 -3.17 -19.41
C ILE A 279 12.87 -2.79 -18.43
N GLY A 280 12.59 -2.82 -17.11
CA GLY A 280 13.58 -2.58 -16.06
C GLY A 280 14.78 -3.53 -16.11
N ASP A 281 14.55 -4.80 -16.46
CA ASP A 281 15.61 -5.79 -16.63
C ASP A 281 16.45 -5.58 -17.90
N ARG A 282 15.89 -4.97 -18.94
CA ARG A 282 16.56 -4.75 -20.24
C ARG A 282 17.27 -3.43 -20.38
N ILE A 283 16.59 -2.33 -20.07
CA ILE A 283 17.13 -0.97 -20.28
C ILE A 283 17.75 -0.35 -19.03
N GLY A 284 17.46 -0.91 -17.84
CA GLY A 284 17.93 -0.44 -16.54
C GLY A 284 16.81 0.05 -15.63
N ARG A 285 17.07 -0.01 -14.32
CA ARG A 285 16.09 0.36 -13.29
C ARG A 285 15.78 1.85 -13.32
N LYS A 286 16.83 2.69 -13.32
CA LYS A 286 16.71 4.14 -13.36
C LYS A 286 15.98 4.63 -14.60
N LYS A 287 16.35 4.14 -15.78
CA LYS A 287 15.71 4.53 -17.04
C LYS A 287 14.23 4.19 -17.07
N THR A 288 13.85 3.02 -16.55
CA THR A 288 12.45 2.59 -16.49
C THR A 288 11.63 3.46 -15.53
N ILE A 289 12.19 3.81 -14.36
CA ILE A 289 11.53 4.73 -13.42
C ILE A 289 11.29 6.08 -14.09
N MET A 290 12.27 6.61 -14.81
CA MET A 290 12.15 7.89 -15.54
C MET A 290 11.11 7.83 -16.66
N LEU A 291 11.02 6.71 -17.37
CA LEU A 291 10.04 6.51 -18.44
C LEU A 291 8.60 6.56 -17.95
N VAL A 292 8.34 6.09 -16.73
CA VAL A 292 7.00 6.05 -16.14
C VAL A 292 6.62 7.37 -15.42
N ARG A 293 7.58 8.22 -15.05
CA ARG A 293 7.31 9.46 -14.32
C ARG A 293 6.38 10.44 -15.01
N PRO A 294 6.47 10.69 -16.34
CA PRO A 294 5.52 11.56 -17.04
C PRO A 294 4.05 11.14 -16.85
N ALA A 295 3.78 9.83 -16.81
CA ALA A 295 2.42 9.33 -16.57
C ALA A 295 1.91 9.70 -15.18
N LEU A 296 2.79 9.72 -14.16
CA LEU A 296 2.44 10.18 -12.81
C LEU A 296 2.09 11.67 -12.80
N TYR A 297 2.90 12.51 -13.45
CA TYR A 297 2.63 13.95 -13.52
C TYR A 297 1.34 14.22 -14.29
N ALA A 298 1.14 13.55 -15.43
CA ALA A 298 -0.10 13.62 -16.19
C ALA A 298 -1.31 13.17 -15.34
N SER A 299 -1.16 12.13 -14.52
CA SER A 299 -2.21 11.69 -13.58
C SER A 299 -2.61 12.80 -12.61
N TYR A 300 -1.66 13.48 -11.97
CA TYR A 300 -1.97 14.58 -11.06
C TYR A 300 -2.51 15.81 -11.78
N LEU A 301 -1.97 16.14 -12.96
CA LEU A 301 -2.50 17.22 -13.79
C LEU A 301 -3.94 16.95 -14.23
N LEU A 302 -4.23 15.73 -14.67
CA LEU A 302 -5.61 15.34 -15.01
C LEU A 302 -6.52 15.37 -13.78
N LEU A 303 -6.04 14.99 -12.59
CA LEU A 303 -6.83 15.12 -11.35
C LEU A 303 -7.24 16.59 -11.11
N VAL A 304 -6.27 17.51 -11.23
CA VAL A 304 -6.51 18.94 -10.95
C VAL A 304 -7.28 19.64 -12.06
N LEU A 305 -6.94 19.36 -13.32
CA LEU A 305 -7.47 20.09 -14.49
C LEU A 305 -8.67 19.41 -15.17
N ALA A 306 -9.10 18.24 -14.69
CA ALA A 306 -10.23 17.53 -15.31
C ALA A 306 -11.46 18.42 -15.47
N PRO A 307 -11.98 18.62 -16.69
CA PRO A 307 -13.21 19.37 -16.95
C PRO A 307 -14.46 18.56 -16.60
N SER A 308 -14.35 17.23 -16.52
CA SER A 308 -15.44 16.36 -16.11
C SER A 308 -14.92 15.22 -15.22
N PRO A 309 -15.76 14.65 -14.32
CA PRO A 309 -15.33 13.62 -13.39
C PRO A 309 -14.89 12.32 -14.06
N GLU A 310 -15.38 12.00 -15.26
CA GLU A 310 -15.02 10.76 -15.98
C GLU A 310 -13.54 10.75 -16.39
N ILE A 311 -12.92 11.91 -16.60
CA ILE A 311 -11.49 12.04 -16.91
C ILE A 311 -10.62 11.57 -15.75
N LEU A 312 -11.15 11.56 -14.54
CA LEU A 312 -10.44 11.02 -13.36
C LEU A 312 -10.17 9.52 -13.50
N ILE A 313 -10.96 8.79 -14.27
CA ILE A 313 -10.73 7.38 -14.58
C ILE A 313 -9.40 7.23 -15.35
N LEU A 314 -9.16 8.10 -16.34
CA LEU A 314 -7.87 8.13 -17.07
C LEU A 314 -6.71 8.53 -16.15
N SER A 315 -6.92 9.52 -15.26
CA SER A 315 -5.93 9.89 -14.23
C SER A 315 -5.49 8.68 -13.42
N PHE A 316 -6.43 7.85 -12.97
CA PHE A 316 -6.13 6.66 -12.17
C PHE A 316 -5.56 5.51 -13.02
N ALA A 317 -5.96 5.36 -14.26
CA ALA A 317 -5.32 4.43 -15.19
C ALA A 317 -3.81 4.75 -15.35
N LEU A 318 -3.45 6.02 -15.56
CA LEU A 318 -2.06 6.46 -15.63
C LEU A 318 -1.30 6.22 -14.33
N ARG A 319 -1.96 6.40 -13.19
CA ARG A 319 -1.40 6.07 -11.87
C ARG A 319 -1.10 4.58 -11.71
N GLY A 320 -1.88 3.70 -12.36
CA GLY A 320 -1.64 2.28 -12.41
C GLY A 320 -0.26 1.91 -12.99
N LEU A 321 0.26 2.69 -13.94
CA LEU A 321 1.63 2.53 -14.46
C LEU A 321 2.70 2.76 -13.39
N LEU A 322 2.50 3.74 -12.51
CA LEU A 322 3.41 3.98 -11.40
C LEU A 322 3.41 2.81 -10.41
N TRP A 323 2.22 2.30 -10.06
CA TRP A 323 2.11 1.15 -9.16
C TRP A 323 2.78 -0.09 -9.73
N SER A 324 2.70 -0.32 -11.03
CA SER A 324 3.42 -1.42 -11.70
C SER A 324 4.94 -1.25 -11.66
N ALA A 325 5.44 -0.02 -11.69
CA ALA A 325 6.87 0.30 -11.59
C ALA A 325 7.42 0.22 -10.14
N SER A 326 6.58 0.03 -9.14
CA SER A 326 6.99 -0.05 -7.73
C SER A 326 7.99 -1.19 -7.46
N ASN A 327 7.87 -2.31 -8.18
CA ASN A 327 8.82 -3.41 -8.09
C ASN A 327 10.22 -3.02 -8.63
N VAL A 328 10.27 -2.25 -9.72
CA VAL A 328 11.53 -1.74 -10.29
C VAL A 328 12.18 -0.75 -9.32
N TRP A 329 11.37 0.11 -8.69
CA TRP A 329 11.83 1.02 -7.64
C TRP A 329 12.44 0.27 -6.46
N MET A 330 11.73 -0.75 -5.95
CA MET A 330 12.19 -1.57 -4.84
C MET A 330 13.47 -2.34 -5.18
N THR A 331 13.58 -2.87 -6.40
CA THR A 331 14.78 -3.54 -6.87
C THR A 331 15.97 -2.59 -6.90
N MET A 332 15.83 -1.40 -7.50
CA MET A 332 16.88 -0.37 -7.52
C MET A 332 17.30 0.01 -6.09
N GLN A 333 16.34 0.22 -5.18
CA GLN A 333 16.59 0.52 -3.79
C GLN A 333 17.45 -0.55 -3.09
N MET A 334 17.20 -1.83 -3.37
CA MET A 334 17.97 -2.94 -2.79
C MET A 334 19.36 -3.08 -3.42
N GLU A 335 19.52 -2.74 -4.70
CA GLU A 335 20.77 -2.86 -5.44
C GLU A 335 21.79 -1.77 -5.09
N ILE A 336 21.38 -0.67 -4.44
CA ILE A 336 22.27 0.43 -3.98
C ILE A 336 23.25 -0.03 -2.90
N VAL A 337 22.87 -1.04 -2.10
CA VAL A 337 23.69 -1.58 -1.03
C VAL A 337 24.11 -3.03 -1.30
N PRO A 338 25.24 -3.50 -0.75
CA PRO A 338 25.64 -4.90 -0.81
C PRO A 338 24.58 -5.85 -0.24
N ALA A 339 24.59 -7.10 -0.69
CA ALA A 339 23.56 -8.09 -0.35
C ALA A 339 23.43 -8.35 1.16
N ASP A 340 24.56 -8.37 1.87
CA ASP A 340 24.67 -8.56 3.33
C ASP A 340 24.06 -7.39 4.14
N GLN A 341 23.92 -6.20 3.55
CA GLN A 341 23.41 -4.99 4.19
C GLN A 341 21.94 -4.68 3.85
N ARG A 342 21.34 -5.42 2.92
CA ARG A 342 19.97 -5.15 2.43
C ARG A 342 18.91 -5.18 3.52
N GLY A 343 19.02 -6.09 4.47
CA GLY A 343 18.08 -6.19 5.59
C GLY A 343 18.08 -4.92 6.46
N ARG A 344 19.29 -4.48 6.87
CA ARG A 344 19.48 -3.24 7.64
C ARG A 344 19.01 -2.01 6.87
N TRP A 345 19.34 -1.94 5.59
CA TRP A 345 18.93 -0.87 4.68
C TRP A 345 17.42 -0.75 4.57
N MET A 346 16.72 -1.86 4.37
CA MET A 346 15.26 -1.86 4.30
C MET A 346 14.62 -1.44 5.62
N GLY A 347 15.16 -1.90 6.75
CA GLY A 347 14.71 -1.46 8.08
C GLY A 347 14.86 0.04 8.27
N THR A 348 16.03 0.59 7.92
CA THR A 348 16.33 2.03 7.95
C THR A 348 15.34 2.84 7.13
N ILE A 349 15.11 2.47 5.86
CA ILE A 349 14.17 3.18 4.99
C ILE A 349 12.75 3.11 5.53
N ASN A 350 12.30 1.95 6.01
CA ASN A 350 10.95 1.81 6.54
C ASN A 350 10.73 2.67 7.79
N THR A 351 11.71 2.71 8.70
CA THR A 351 11.67 3.59 9.88
C THR A 351 11.60 5.06 9.47
N LEU A 352 12.47 5.48 8.55
CA LEU A 352 12.51 6.85 8.06
C LEU A 352 11.20 7.26 7.36
N ARG A 353 10.67 6.40 6.50
CA ARG A 353 9.36 6.59 5.85
C ARG A 353 8.23 6.76 6.88
N SER A 354 8.24 5.94 7.94
CA SER A 354 7.22 5.99 8.98
C SER A 354 7.27 7.33 9.74
N ILE A 355 8.47 7.79 10.12
CA ILE A 355 8.67 9.07 10.81
C ILE A 355 8.19 10.24 9.93
N VAL A 356 8.61 10.27 8.67
CA VAL A 356 8.29 11.37 7.74
C VAL A 356 6.81 11.42 7.40
N ARG A 357 6.14 10.27 7.37
CA ARG A 357 4.69 10.18 7.12
C ARG A 357 3.82 10.66 8.28
N VAL A 358 4.39 10.91 9.46
CA VAL A 358 3.60 11.45 10.59
C VAL A 358 3.12 12.88 10.32
N PRO A 359 3.97 13.87 10.03
CA PRO A 359 3.53 15.25 9.79
C PRO A 359 2.90 15.45 8.40
N ALA A 360 3.19 14.59 7.42
CA ALA A 360 2.84 14.83 6.03
C ALA A 360 1.33 14.97 5.77
N PRO A 361 0.43 14.11 6.29
CA PRO A 361 -0.99 14.27 6.07
C PRO A 361 -1.58 15.53 6.73
N ILE A 362 -1.09 15.93 7.90
CA ILE A 362 -1.51 17.17 8.56
C ILE A 362 -1.15 18.37 7.68
N LEU A 363 0.09 18.42 7.19
CA LEU A 363 0.54 19.47 6.28
C LEU A 363 -0.26 19.47 4.98
N GLY A 364 -0.62 18.31 4.44
CA GLY A 364 -1.54 18.20 3.31
C GLY A 364 -2.91 18.84 3.59
N GLY A 365 -3.48 18.57 4.77
CA GLY A 365 -4.74 19.18 5.23
C GLY A 365 -4.64 20.70 5.41
N LEU A 366 -3.54 21.18 5.99
CA LEU A 366 -3.30 22.63 6.15
C LEU A 366 -3.17 23.33 4.79
N LEU A 367 -2.43 22.75 3.83
CA LEU A 367 -2.32 23.29 2.47
C LEU A 367 -3.69 23.34 1.78
N TRP A 368 -4.49 22.29 1.93
CA TRP A 368 -5.85 22.21 1.41
C TRP A 368 -6.75 23.32 1.97
N THR A 369 -6.76 23.49 3.30
CA THR A 369 -7.68 24.40 3.99
C THR A 369 -7.28 25.86 3.86
N TYR A 370 -5.98 26.19 3.99
CA TYR A 370 -5.53 27.58 4.08
C TYR A 370 -5.00 28.16 2.78
N ILE A 371 -4.76 27.33 1.74
CA ILE A 371 -4.27 27.83 0.46
C ILE A 371 -5.27 27.44 -0.65
N ASP A 372 -5.29 26.18 -1.08
CA ASP A 372 -6.20 25.67 -2.10
C ASP A 372 -6.18 24.13 -2.13
N PRO A 373 -7.33 23.46 -2.36
CA PRO A 373 -7.41 21.99 -2.44
C PRO A 373 -6.48 21.34 -3.48
N SER A 374 -6.07 22.05 -4.53
CA SER A 374 -5.17 21.53 -5.56
C SER A 374 -3.68 21.59 -5.16
N VAL A 375 -3.31 22.44 -4.19
CA VAL A 375 -1.91 22.72 -3.83
C VAL A 375 -1.12 21.48 -3.42
N PRO A 376 -1.64 20.54 -2.62
CA PRO A 376 -0.91 19.31 -2.29
C PRO A 376 -0.48 18.53 -3.54
N PHE A 377 -1.33 18.47 -4.57
CA PHE A 377 -1.08 17.73 -5.81
C PHE A 377 -0.09 18.44 -6.73
N ILE A 378 -0.20 19.78 -6.83
CA ILE A 378 0.76 20.61 -7.58
C ILE A 378 2.13 20.55 -6.92
N LEU A 379 2.19 20.69 -5.59
CA LEU A 379 3.43 20.59 -4.81
C LEU A 379 4.08 19.21 -5.00
N PHE A 380 3.29 18.14 -5.08
CA PHE A 380 3.82 16.82 -5.42
C PHE A 380 4.58 16.84 -6.73
N ILE A 381 3.99 17.38 -7.80
CA ILE A 381 4.63 17.46 -9.12
C ILE A 381 5.91 18.29 -9.04
N LEU A 382 5.85 19.48 -8.42
CA LEU A 382 6.99 20.38 -8.33
C LEU A 382 8.16 19.75 -7.56
N VAL A 383 7.91 19.19 -6.39
CA VAL A 383 8.98 18.57 -5.57
C VAL A 383 9.55 17.33 -6.27
N ASP A 384 8.71 16.50 -6.89
CA ASP A 384 9.20 15.33 -7.59
C ASP A 384 10.01 15.70 -8.84
N LEU A 385 9.51 16.62 -9.65
CA LEU A 385 10.13 17.04 -10.90
C LEU A 385 11.42 17.87 -10.67
N LEU A 386 11.39 18.84 -9.74
CA LEU A 386 12.47 19.80 -9.56
C LEU A 386 13.54 19.34 -8.56
N ILE A 387 13.22 18.40 -7.66
CA ILE A 387 14.17 17.98 -6.63
C ILE A 387 14.44 16.49 -6.75
N ARG A 388 13.40 15.62 -6.66
CA ARG A 388 13.61 14.16 -6.59
C ARG A 388 14.17 13.59 -7.89
N MET A 389 13.66 14.03 -9.04
CA MET A 389 14.17 13.55 -10.34
C MET A 389 15.59 14.02 -10.62
N PRO A 390 15.98 15.29 -10.46
CA PRO A 390 17.37 15.69 -10.56
C PRO A 390 18.31 14.90 -9.63
N VAL A 391 17.93 14.65 -8.37
CA VAL A 391 18.73 13.81 -7.47
C VAL A 391 18.84 12.38 -8.00
N LEU A 392 17.74 11.78 -8.51
CA LEU A 392 17.77 10.45 -9.11
C LEU A 392 18.69 10.37 -10.34
N PHE A 393 18.76 11.42 -11.15
CA PHE A 393 19.68 11.49 -12.29
C PHE A 393 21.15 11.35 -11.88
N THR A 394 21.52 11.83 -10.69
CA THR A 394 22.88 11.72 -10.17
C THR A 394 23.24 10.36 -9.55
N ILE A 395 22.28 9.47 -9.37
CA ILE A 395 22.52 8.10 -8.90
C ILE A 395 22.89 7.24 -10.11
N PRO A 396 23.93 6.39 -10.04
CA PRO A 396 24.29 5.49 -11.14
C PRO A 396 23.19 4.46 -11.41
N GLU A 397 23.15 3.92 -12.63
CA GLU A 397 22.28 2.78 -12.95
C GLU A 397 22.75 1.56 -12.14
N THR A 398 21.80 0.86 -11.53
CA THR A 398 22.13 -0.28 -10.65
C THR A 398 22.14 -1.61 -11.39
N LEU A 399 21.54 -1.67 -12.58
CA LEU A 399 21.59 -2.88 -13.41
C LEU A 399 23.03 -3.18 -13.83
N ARG A 400 23.64 -4.17 -13.16
CA ARG A 400 24.93 -4.71 -13.60
C ARG A 400 24.68 -5.64 -14.79
N ARG A 401 25.08 -5.22 -16.01
CA ARG A 401 25.18 -6.13 -17.13
C ARG A 401 26.37 -7.06 -16.82
N SER A 402 26.15 -8.38 -16.78
CA SER A 402 27.25 -9.33 -16.88
C SER A 402 27.99 -9.02 -18.19
N GLN A 403 29.22 -8.51 -18.08
CA GLN A 403 30.15 -8.42 -19.19
C GLN A 403 30.52 -9.82 -19.66
#